data_ae8ae6fa976d67dfe835318c3f71668a
#
_entry.id   ae8ae6fa976d67dfe835318c3f71668a
#
_cell.length_a   1.000
_cell.length_b   1.000
_cell.length_c   1.000
_cell.angle_alpha   90.00
_cell.angle_beta   90.00
_cell.angle_gamma   90.00
#
_symmetry.space_group_name_H-M   'P 1'
#
loop_
_entity.id
_entity.type
_entity.pdbx_description
1 polymer ?
#
loop_
_entity_poly.entity_id
_entity_poly.type
_entity_poly.pdbx_seq_one_letter_code
_entity_poly.pdbx_strand_id
1 'polypeptide(L)'
;MQAKPSNQQDTEYPGVCYSVSNDSSNIFEYNTLRENVNKLKIIQLGITLCSAAGQVASDYPTWQFNFQFDTTCVIGLGLSCSNDIINEDSKLLLESSGLNFSNHTDSGINPTRFSELLTMSGLVLNNKIRWISFHGDYDFAYLIKLLTGSNLPESKEEFDKIREIFFPHVFDVKYIFHTFNTMSVGLNKIADQLKVGEGK
;
A
#
# COMPACT_ATOMS: atom_id res chain seq x y z
N MET A 1 2.80 14.27 -26.28
CA MET A 1 2.30 13.54 -25.11
C MET A 1 3.48 13.38 -24.17
N GLN A 2 3.57 14.20 -23.16
CA GLN A 2 4.62 14.09 -22.15
C GLN A 2 4.15 13.03 -21.14
N ALA A 3 4.89 11.92 -21.05
CA ALA A 3 4.70 10.96 -19.98
C ALA A 3 5.02 11.66 -18.64
N LYS A 4 4.05 11.73 -17.74
CA LYS A 4 4.31 12.09 -16.35
C LYS A 4 5.29 11.05 -15.79
N PRO A 5 6.35 11.44 -15.07
CA PRO A 5 7.21 10.48 -14.41
C PRO A 5 6.41 9.81 -13.29
N SER A 6 6.08 8.55 -13.47
CA SER A 6 5.43 7.70 -12.47
C SER A 6 6.47 7.12 -11.53
N ASN A 7 7.12 7.94 -10.73
CA ASN A 7 8.03 7.51 -9.68
C ASN A 7 7.37 7.60 -8.29
N GLN A 8 6.11 7.22 -8.19
CA GLN A 8 5.47 7.05 -6.91
C GLN A 8 5.22 5.56 -6.69
N GLN A 9 6.02 4.98 -5.81
CA GLN A 9 5.85 3.63 -5.29
C GLN A 9 4.84 3.73 -4.16
N ASP A 10 3.59 3.75 -4.51
CA ASP A 10 2.54 3.78 -3.51
C ASP A 10 1.64 2.55 -3.70
N THR A 11 1.26 1.95 -2.58
CA THR A 11 0.18 0.97 -2.55
C THR A 11 -1.12 1.71 -2.80
N GLU A 12 -1.80 1.37 -3.89
CA GLU A 12 -3.10 1.93 -4.17
C GLU A 12 -4.18 1.07 -3.52
N TYR A 13 -5.05 1.73 -2.77
CA TYR A 13 -6.18 1.12 -2.07
C TYR A 13 -7.42 2.00 -2.20
N PRO A 14 -8.62 1.46 -1.89
CA PRO A 14 -9.90 2.14 -2.17
C PRO A 14 -10.15 3.46 -1.42
N GLY A 15 -9.20 3.96 -0.67
CA GLY A 15 -9.36 5.13 0.20
C GLY A 15 -9.97 4.76 1.56
N VAL A 16 -10.26 5.77 2.38
CA VAL A 16 -10.89 5.59 3.69
C VAL A 16 -12.41 5.60 3.50
N CYS A 17 -13.03 4.41 3.53
CA CYS A 17 -14.48 4.24 3.38
C CYS A 17 -15.20 4.14 4.73
N TYR A 18 -14.48 3.79 5.79
CA TYR A 18 -15.02 3.57 7.12
C TYR A 18 -14.26 4.43 8.13
N SER A 19 -14.99 5.19 8.96
CA SER A 19 -14.43 5.97 10.07
C SER A 19 -15.06 5.49 11.37
N VAL A 20 -14.24 5.24 12.37
CA VAL A 20 -14.66 4.82 13.71
C VAL A 20 -14.54 6.04 14.60
N SER A 21 -15.62 6.62 15.07
CA SER A 21 -15.79 7.82 15.93
C SER A 21 -14.59 8.76 16.27
N ASN A 22 -14.88 10.01 16.58
CA ASN A 22 -13.98 11.17 16.64
C ASN A 22 -13.02 11.27 17.84
N ASP A 23 -12.29 10.22 18.20
CA ASP A 23 -11.27 10.30 19.26
C ASP A 23 -9.86 10.21 18.65
N SER A 24 -9.04 11.24 18.84
CA SER A 24 -7.71 11.40 18.22
C SER A 24 -6.58 10.63 18.96
N SER A 25 -6.87 9.42 19.46
CA SER A 25 -5.87 8.55 20.07
C SER A 25 -5.24 7.60 19.04
N ASN A 26 -4.02 7.11 19.29
CA ASN A 26 -3.35 6.09 18.46
C ASN A 26 -4.20 4.81 18.29
N ILE A 27 -5.10 4.53 19.23
CA ILE A 27 -6.05 3.42 19.19
C ILE A 27 -7.13 3.70 18.13
N PHE A 28 -7.57 4.95 18.01
CA PHE A 28 -8.53 5.36 16.99
C PHE A 28 -7.96 5.20 15.58
N GLU A 29 -6.72 5.62 15.36
CA GLU A 29 -6.06 5.50 14.06
C GLU A 29 -5.93 4.04 13.63
N TYR A 30 -5.52 3.15 14.54
CA TYR A 30 -5.45 1.73 14.26
C TYR A 30 -6.81 1.10 13.98
N ASN A 31 -7.85 1.44 14.75
CA ASN A 31 -9.20 0.91 14.54
C ASN A 31 -9.76 1.34 13.18
N THR A 32 -9.56 2.58 12.78
CA THR A 32 -9.95 3.06 11.45
C THR A 32 -9.20 2.34 10.35
N LEU A 33 -7.87 2.18 10.47
CA LEU A 33 -7.05 1.43 9.54
C LEU A 33 -7.54 -0.02 9.45
N ARG A 34 -7.72 -0.70 10.58
CA ARG A 34 -8.18 -2.09 10.66
C ARG A 34 -9.53 -2.30 9.98
N GLU A 35 -10.51 -1.44 10.26
CA GLU A 35 -11.84 -1.53 9.65
C GLU A 35 -11.79 -1.38 8.12
N ASN A 36 -11.00 -0.44 7.62
CA ASN A 36 -10.83 -0.25 6.18
C ASN A 36 -10.11 -1.44 5.56
N VAL A 37 -8.96 -1.82 6.08
CA VAL A 37 -8.16 -2.92 5.52
C VAL A 37 -8.93 -4.24 5.56
N ASN A 38 -9.68 -4.54 6.64
CA ASN A 38 -10.45 -5.78 6.73
C ASN A 38 -11.59 -5.86 5.72
N LYS A 39 -12.21 -4.74 5.39
CA LYS A 39 -13.37 -4.69 4.48
C LYS A 39 -13.00 -4.41 3.03
N LEU A 40 -11.89 -3.74 2.80
CA LEU A 40 -11.46 -3.32 1.47
C LEU A 40 -10.36 -4.24 0.93
N LYS A 41 -10.11 -4.14 -0.38
CA LYS A 41 -9.04 -4.87 -1.07
C LYS A 41 -7.98 -3.90 -1.55
N ILE A 42 -6.74 -4.38 -1.61
CA ILE A 42 -5.65 -3.67 -2.28
C ILE A 42 -5.90 -3.63 -3.79
N ILE A 43 -5.56 -2.52 -4.43
CA ILE A 43 -5.69 -2.33 -5.88
C ILE A 43 -4.34 -2.53 -6.55
N GLN A 44 -3.31 -1.86 -6.06
CA GLN A 44 -1.96 -1.88 -6.62
C GLN A 44 -0.91 -1.94 -5.52
N LEU A 45 0.24 -2.53 -5.81
CA LEU A 45 1.43 -2.52 -4.96
C LEU A 45 2.67 -2.27 -5.81
N GLY A 46 3.46 -1.27 -5.43
CA GLY A 46 4.77 -1.00 -6.01
C GLY A 46 5.89 -1.48 -5.10
N ILE A 47 6.88 -2.19 -5.65
CA ILE A 47 8.10 -2.60 -4.93
C ILE A 47 9.32 -2.24 -5.74
N THR A 48 10.26 -1.53 -5.14
CA THR A 48 11.59 -1.29 -5.73
C THR A 48 12.66 -2.00 -4.94
N LEU A 49 13.55 -2.66 -5.63
CA LEU A 49 14.70 -3.34 -5.04
C LEU A 49 15.96 -2.50 -5.22
N CYS A 50 16.65 -2.24 -4.12
CA CYS A 50 17.95 -1.56 -4.16
C CYS A 50 18.98 -2.27 -3.26
N SER A 51 20.25 -2.01 -3.54
CA SER A 51 21.34 -2.45 -2.69
C SER A 51 21.39 -1.67 -1.37
N ALA A 52 22.20 -2.11 -0.41
CA ALA A 52 22.43 -1.37 0.83
C ALA A 52 23.05 0.04 0.62
N ALA A 53 23.64 0.30 -0.53
CA ALA A 53 24.15 1.61 -0.95
C ALA A 53 23.09 2.47 -1.67
N GLY A 54 21.83 2.03 -1.73
CA GLY A 54 20.75 2.74 -2.43
C GLY A 54 20.79 2.61 -3.96
N GLN A 55 21.64 1.73 -4.50
CA GLN A 55 21.71 1.51 -5.94
C GLN A 55 20.59 0.57 -6.38
N VAL A 56 19.77 1.01 -7.31
CA VAL A 56 18.70 0.21 -7.93
C VAL A 56 19.27 -0.67 -9.05
N ALA A 57 18.58 -1.77 -9.35
CA ALA A 57 18.92 -2.61 -10.49
C ALA A 57 18.76 -1.82 -11.80
N SER A 58 19.69 -2.01 -12.75
CA SER A 58 19.72 -1.25 -14.00
C SER A 58 18.54 -1.56 -14.91
N ASP A 59 18.07 -2.81 -14.92
CA ASP A 59 17.12 -3.27 -15.94
C ASP A 59 15.66 -3.17 -15.50
N TYR A 60 15.34 -3.60 -14.29
CA TYR A 60 13.97 -3.59 -13.75
C TYR A 60 14.00 -3.27 -12.25
N PRO A 61 14.19 -2.00 -11.88
CA PRO A 61 14.32 -1.63 -10.47
C PRO A 61 13.00 -1.68 -9.70
N THR A 62 11.90 -1.44 -10.40
CA THR A 62 10.56 -1.29 -9.81
C THR A 62 9.58 -2.27 -10.42
N TRP A 63 8.81 -2.91 -9.58
CA TRP A 63 7.74 -3.84 -9.96
C TRP A 63 6.42 -3.29 -9.46
N GLN A 64 5.44 -3.21 -10.37
CA GLN A 64 4.08 -2.81 -10.06
C GLN A 64 3.16 -4.03 -10.21
N PHE A 65 2.47 -4.37 -9.15
CA PHE A 65 1.55 -5.50 -9.10
C PHE A 65 0.12 -4.96 -9.07
N ASN A 66 -0.67 -5.32 -10.09
CA ASN A 66 -2.07 -4.94 -10.24
C ASN A 66 -2.93 -6.11 -9.80
N PHE A 67 -3.72 -5.95 -8.74
CA PHE A 67 -4.55 -7.01 -8.18
C PHE A 67 -5.92 -7.06 -8.84
N GLN A 68 -6.57 -8.23 -8.76
CA GLN A 68 -7.96 -8.38 -9.13
C GLN A 68 -8.84 -7.44 -8.31
N PHE A 69 -9.54 -6.56 -9.01
CA PHE A 69 -10.42 -5.56 -8.41
C PHE A 69 -11.59 -5.29 -9.36
N ASP A 70 -12.82 -5.50 -8.87
CA ASP A 70 -14.03 -5.36 -9.68
C ASP A 70 -14.89 -4.20 -9.17
N THR A 71 -15.05 -3.18 -9.98
CA THR A 71 -15.92 -2.03 -9.71
C THR A 71 -17.26 -2.10 -10.45
N THR A 72 -17.50 -3.16 -11.23
CA THR A 72 -18.68 -3.27 -12.07
C THR A 72 -19.91 -3.71 -11.29
N CYS A 73 -20.62 -2.82 -10.61
CA CYS A 73 -21.95 -3.10 -10.08
C CYS A 73 -23.05 -2.64 -11.03
N VAL A 74 -23.83 -3.57 -11.53
CA VAL A 74 -25.13 -3.26 -12.12
C VAL A 74 -26.16 -3.30 -10.99
N ILE A 75 -26.40 -2.16 -10.36
CA ILE A 75 -27.53 -1.99 -9.44
C ILE A 75 -28.80 -2.15 -10.26
N GLY A 76 -29.48 -3.29 -10.15
CA GLY A 76 -30.79 -3.41 -10.83
C GLY A 76 -31.41 -4.81 -10.96
N LEU A 77 -30.70 -5.89 -10.70
CA LEU A 77 -31.22 -7.24 -10.97
C LEU A 77 -31.29 -8.19 -9.76
N GLY A 78 -31.19 -7.67 -8.52
CA GLY A 78 -31.36 -8.52 -7.31
C GLY A 78 -30.32 -9.63 -7.15
N LEU A 79 -29.23 -9.60 -7.92
CA LEU A 79 -28.09 -10.48 -7.80
C LEU A 79 -27.13 -9.90 -6.77
N SER A 80 -26.63 -10.72 -5.87
CA SER A 80 -25.60 -10.37 -4.90
C SER A 80 -24.38 -9.86 -5.65
N CYS A 81 -24.19 -8.55 -5.69
CA CYS A 81 -23.00 -7.94 -6.27
C CYS A 81 -21.80 -8.23 -5.37
N SER A 82 -20.86 -9.00 -5.87
CA SER A 82 -19.54 -9.21 -5.23
C SER A 82 -18.57 -8.07 -5.58
N ASN A 83 -19.06 -6.84 -5.60
CA ASN A 83 -18.23 -5.71 -5.98
C ASN A 83 -17.28 -5.30 -4.88
N ASP A 84 -16.10 -4.92 -5.31
CA ASP A 84 -15.13 -4.35 -4.44
C ASP A 84 -15.50 -2.89 -4.12
N ILE A 85 -15.47 -2.56 -2.84
CA ILE A 85 -15.85 -1.22 -2.36
C ILE A 85 -14.68 -0.27 -2.60
N ILE A 86 -14.98 0.89 -3.17
CA ILE A 86 -14.03 1.98 -3.36
C ILE A 86 -14.71 3.31 -3.05
N ASN A 87 -13.97 4.23 -2.46
CA ASN A 87 -14.39 5.61 -2.31
C ASN A 87 -14.40 6.32 -3.67
N GLU A 88 -15.49 7.02 -4.01
CA GLU A 88 -15.65 7.65 -5.33
C GLU A 88 -14.57 8.67 -5.65
N ASP A 89 -14.14 9.49 -4.69
CA ASP A 89 -13.07 10.47 -4.90
C ASP A 89 -11.73 9.75 -5.18
N SER A 90 -11.46 8.65 -4.48
CA SER A 90 -10.28 7.81 -4.72
C SER A 90 -10.33 7.15 -6.09
N LYS A 91 -11.50 6.67 -6.52
CA LYS A 91 -11.70 6.09 -7.85
C LYS A 91 -11.38 7.11 -8.94
N LEU A 92 -11.98 8.30 -8.86
CA LEU A 92 -11.73 9.38 -9.82
C LEU A 92 -10.25 9.78 -9.85
N LEU A 93 -9.60 9.85 -8.69
CA LEU A 93 -8.17 10.14 -8.61
C LEU A 93 -7.33 9.08 -9.32
N LEU A 94 -7.59 7.80 -9.05
CA LEU A 94 -6.86 6.69 -9.66
C LEU A 94 -7.08 6.63 -11.19
N GLU A 95 -8.32 6.80 -11.66
CA GLU A 95 -8.62 6.87 -13.10
C GLU A 95 -7.94 8.06 -13.76
N SER A 96 -7.93 9.24 -13.12
CA SER A 96 -7.23 10.42 -13.63
C SER A 96 -5.71 10.24 -13.67
N SER A 97 -5.17 9.37 -12.83
CA SER A 97 -3.75 8.99 -12.79
C SER A 97 -3.39 7.91 -13.81
N GLY A 98 -4.39 7.40 -14.56
CA GLY A 98 -4.21 6.43 -15.63
C GLY A 98 -4.47 4.98 -15.26
N LEU A 99 -5.00 4.70 -14.06
CA LEU A 99 -5.42 3.36 -13.67
C LEU A 99 -6.67 2.95 -14.45
N ASN A 100 -6.67 1.74 -14.99
CA ASN A 100 -7.80 1.19 -15.74
C ASN A 100 -8.39 -0.02 -14.99
N PHE A 101 -9.53 0.18 -14.35
CA PHE A 101 -10.20 -0.88 -13.58
C PHE A 101 -10.63 -2.09 -14.41
N SER A 102 -10.93 -1.94 -15.71
CA SER A 102 -11.22 -3.10 -16.56
C SER A 102 -10.03 -4.06 -16.62
N ASN A 103 -8.80 -3.55 -16.70
CA ASN A 103 -7.61 -4.38 -16.68
C ASN A 103 -7.46 -5.15 -15.35
N HIS A 104 -7.87 -4.53 -14.23
CA HIS A 104 -7.85 -5.18 -12.92
C HIS A 104 -8.89 -6.31 -12.82
N THR A 105 -10.05 -6.12 -13.43
CA THR A 105 -11.09 -7.16 -13.48
C THR A 105 -10.65 -8.33 -14.36
N ASP A 106 -10.13 -8.05 -15.57
CA ASP A 106 -9.87 -9.06 -16.60
C ASP A 106 -8.53 -9.79 -16.39
N SER A 107 -7.51 -9.09 -15.93
CA SER A 107 -6.12 -9.55 -15.91
C SER A 107 -5.40 -9.32 -14.58
N GLY A 108 -6.12 -8.86 -13.55
CA GLY A 108 -5.55 -8.60 -12.24
C GLY A 108 -4.98 -9.86 -11.58
N ILE A 109 -3.92 -9.67 -10.81
CA ILE A 109 -3.24 -10.75 -10.09
C ILE A 109 -4.14 -11.24 -8.95
N ASN A 110 -4.28 -12.56 -8.84
CA ASN A 110 -4.98 -13.16 -7.71
C ASN A 110 -4.20 -12.91 -6.40
N PRO A 111 -4.83 -12.29 -5.38
CA PRO A 111 -4.15 -11.93 -4.14
C PRO A 111 -3.53 -13.12 -3.41
N THR A 112 -4.20 -14.28 -3.38
CA THR A 112 -3.69 -15.50 -2.74
C THR A 112 -2.43 -15.99 -3.44
N ARG A 113 -2.44 -16.01 -4.77
CA ARG A 113 -1.26 -16.43 -5.55
C ARG A 113 -0.08 -15.50 -5.36
N PHE A 114 -0.33 -14.20 -5.28
CA PHE A 114 0.71 -13.21 -4.98
C PHE A 114 1.31 -13.45 -3.59
N SER A 115 0.48 -13.66 -2.58
CA SER A 115 0.89 -13.92 -1.20
C SER A 115 1.79 -15.16 -1.08
N GLU A 116 1.43 -16.25 -1.76
CA GLU A 116 2.28 -17.45 -1.84
C GLU A 116 3.67 -17.15 -2.41
N LEU A 117 3.70 -16.46 -3.56
CA LEU A 117 4.94 -16.10 -4.23
C LEU A 117 5.79 -15.13 -3.42
N LEU A 118 5.17 -14.13 -2.79
CA LEU A 118 5.88 -13.18 -1.94
C LEU A 118 6.48 -13.87 -0.72
N THR A 119 5.75 -14.81 -0.11
CA THR A 119 6.27 -15.61 1.02
C THR A 119 7.48 -16.46 0.61
N MET A 120 7.45 -17.03 -0.60
CA MET A 120 8.54 -17.85 -1.12
C MET A 120 9.71 -17.04 -1.67
N SER A 121 9.54 -15.75 -1.93
CA SER A 121 10.55 -14.89 -2.57
C SER A 121 11.77 -14.62 -1.68
N GLY A 122 11.63 -14.77 -0.36
CA GLY A 122 12.65 -14.37 0.62
C GLY A 122 12.69 -12.85 0.89
N LEU A 123 11.73 -12.09 0.39
CA LEU A 123 11.60 -10.66 0.69
C LEU A 123 10.96 -10.42 2.06
N VAL A 124 10.04 -11.27 2.48
CA VAL A 124 9.42 -11.24 3.81
C VAL A 124 10.02 -12.32 4.72
N LEU A 125 9.80 -12.24 6.03
CA LEU A 125 10.33 -13.18 7.04
C LEU A 125 11.87 -13.26 7.00
N ASN A 126 12.54 -12.21 6.60
CA ASN A 126 13.99 -12.22 6.32
C ASN A 126 14.70 -11.04 6.99
N ASN A 127 15.52 -11.35 7.99
CA ASN A 127 16.29 -10.35 8.75
C ASN A 127 17.37 -9.60 7.94
N LYS A 128 17.63 -10.00 6.71
CA LYS A 128 18.59 -9.31 5.83
C LYS A 128 17.93 -8.22 4.98
N ILE A 129 16.62 -8.27 4.84
CA ILE A 129 15.85 -7.29 4.05
C ILE A 129 15.47 -6.10 4.93
N ARG A 130 15.63 -4.91 4.39
CA ARG A 130 15.18 -3.66 4.98
C ARG A 130 14.08 -3.10 4.11
N TRP A 131 12.93 -2.85 4.71
CA TRP A 131 11.80 -2.21 4.05
C TRP A 131 11.84 -0.72 4.33
N ILE A 132 11.69 0.08 3.28
CA ILE A 132 11.64 1.53 3.36
C ILE A 132 10.28 1.95 2.83
N SER A 133 9.55 2.74 3.59
CA SER A 133 8.23 3.27 3.26
C SER A 133 8.15 4.76 3.52
N PHE A 134 7.10 5.38 3.02
CA PHE A 134 6.72 6.74 3.37
C PHE A 134 5.27 6.74 3.84
N HIS A 135 5.04 6.81 5.16
CA HIS A 135 3.72 6.70 5.77
C HIS A 135 3.04 5.36 5.49
N GLY A 136 3.80 4.27 5.65
CA GLY A 136 3.45 2.93 5.17
C GLY A 136 2.52 2.12 6.07
N ASP A 137 1.77 2.72 7.00
CA ASP A 137 0.89 1.98 7.91
C ASP A 137 -0.16 1.17 7.14
N TYR A 138 -0.82 1.77 6.15
CA TYR A 138 -1.78 1.09 5.29
C TYR A 138 -1.11 0.06 4.38
N ASP A 139 0.07 0.37 3.83
CA ASP A 139 0.83 -0.54 2.96
C ASP A 139 1.11 -1.86 3.68
N PHE A 140 1.70 -1.78 4.88
CA PHE A 140 1.99 -2.98 5.67
C PHE A 140 0.74 -3.68 6.18
N ALA A 141 -0.32 -2.94 6.48
CA ALA A 141 -1.59 -3.53 6.91
C ALA A 141 -2.23 -4.38 5.79
N TYR A 142 -2.28 -3.86 4.56
CA TYR A 142 -2.74 -4.65 3.41
C TYR A 142 -1.81 -5.83 3.10
N LEU A 143 -0.49 -5.65 3.19
CA LEU A 143 0.47 -6.74 3.01
C LEU A 143 0.30 -7.84 4.06
N ILE A 144 0.11 -7.49 5.32
CA ILE A 144 -0.13 -8.47 6.39
C ILE A 144 -1.45 -9.23 6.15
N LYS A 145 -2.52 -8.52 5.78
CA LYS A 145 -3.78 -9.17 5.41
C LYS A 145 -3.60 -10.15 4.24
N LEU A 146 -2.85 -9.75 3.22
CA LEU A 146 -2.54 -10.62 2.08
C LEU A 146 -1.75 -11.86 2.52
N LEU A 147 -0.66 -11.66 3.27
CA LEU A 147 0.27 -12.72 3.67
C LEU A 147 -0.34 -13.71 4.65
N THR A 148 -1.20 -13.25 5.54
CA THR A 148 -1.88 -14.10 6.53
C THR A 148 -3.16 -14.72 6.00
N GLY A 149 -3.76 -14.15 4.95
CA GLY A 149 -5.10 -14.53 4.47
C GLY A 149 -6.21 -14.29 5.49
N SER A 150 -5.96 -13.48 6.51
CA SER A 150 -6.84 -13.26 7.66
C SER A 150 -7.06 -11.77 7.91
N ASN A 151 -8.14 -11.47 8.63
CA ASN A 151 -8.36 -10.12 9.13
C ASN A 151 -7.24 -9.68 10.07
N LEU A 152 -6.98 -8.38 10.12
CA LEU A 152 -6.04 -7.80 11.08
C LEU A 152 -6.53 -8.02 12.52
N PRO A 153 -5.61 -8.23 13.48
CA PRO A 153 -5.96 -8.43 14.88
C PRO A 153 -6.70 -7.23 15.49
N GLU A 154 -7.35 -7.47 16.62
CA GLU A 154 -8.11 -6.40 17.30
C GLU A 154 -7.19 -5.38 17.96
N SER A 155 -6.06 -5.82 18.50
CA SER A 155 -5.11 -4.94 19.17
C SER A 155 -3.96 -4.53 18.27
N LYS A 156 -3.54 -3.27 18.41
CA LYS A 156 -2.38 -2.74 17.70
C LYS A 156 -1.09 -3.47 18.09
N GLU A 157 -0.97 -3.86 19.35
CA GLU A 157 0.20 -4.57 19.88
C GLU A 157 0.39 -5.94 19.21
N GLU A 158 -0.71 -6.63 18.93
CA GLU A 158 -0.67 -7.91 18.22
C GLU A 158 -0.34 -7.70 16.73
N PHE A 159 -0.92 -6.68 16.12
CA PHE A 159 -0.58 -6.27 14.76
C PHE A 159 0.91 -5.94 14.62
N ASP A 160 1.47 -5.15 15.54
CA ASP A 160 2.88 -4.78 15.53
C ASP A 160 3.80 -6.00 15.65
N LYS A 161 3.45 -6.98 16.49
CA LYS A 161 4.19 -8.26 16.59
C LYS A 161 4.15 -9.04 15.26
N ILE A 162 3.00 -9.13 14.61
CA ILE A 162 2.88 -9.80 13.31
C ILE A 162 3.70 -9.06 12.27
N ARG A 163 3.63 -7.73 12.25
CA ARG A 163 4.42 -6.90 11.33
C ARG A 163 5.92 -7.14 11.52
N GLU A 164 6.42 -7.18 12.75
CA GLU A 164 7.83 -7.46 13.05
C GLU A 164 8.29 -8.85 12.59
N ILE A 165 7.40 -9.85 12.60
CA ILE A 165 7.70 -11.19 12.09
C ILE A 165 7.86 -11.16 10.57
N PHE A 166 6.91 -10.58 9.84
CA PHE A 166 6.96 -10.53 8.38
C PHE A 166 7.99 -9.53 7.84
N PHE A 167 8.13 -8.39 8.53
CA PHE A 167 8.96 -7.26 8.14
C PHE A 167 9.87 -6.84 9.32
N PRO A 168 10.94 -7.59 9.60
CA PRO A 168 11.78 -7.38 10.80
C PRO A 168 12.44 -6.01 10.86
N HIS A 169 12.69 -5.38 9.72
CA HIS A 169 13.32 -4.06 9.63
C HIS A 169 12.52 -3.16 8.71
N VAL A 170 11.72 -2.28 9.30
CA VAL A 170 10.95 -1.25 8.60
C VAL A 170 11.48 0.13 8.97
N PHE A 171 11.69 0.97 7.96
CA PHE A 171 12.09 2.36 8.10
C PHE A 171 11.06 3.25 7.41
N ASP A 172 10.28 4.00 8.19
CA ASP A 172 9.35 4.98 7.64
C ASP A 172 10.01 6.35 7.53
N VAL A 173 10.20 6.80 6.29
CA VAL A 173 10.88 8.08 5.98
C VAL A 173 10.11 9.27 6.53
N LYS A 174 8.77 9.22 6.52
CA LYS A 174 7.95 10.31 7.08
C LYS A 174 8.16 10.44 8.58
N TYR A 175 8.21 9.32 9.30
CA TYR A 175 8.46 9.30 10.74
C TYR A 175 9.88 9.78 11.08
N ILE A 176 10.89 9.28 10.36
CA ILE A 176 12.29 9.69 10.53
C ILE A 176 12.41 11.20 10.27
N PHE A 177 11.83 11.70 9.18
CA PHE A 177 11.90 13.12 8.85
C PHE A 177 11.20 14.00 9.89
N HIS A 178 10.04 13.58 10.39
CA HIS A 178 9.30 14.28 11.43
C HIS A 178 10.08 14.38 12.74
N THR A 179 10.92 13.38 13.05
CA THR A 179 11.77 13.39 14.26
C THR A 179 12.83 14.50 14.20
N PHE A 180 13.31 14.84 13.00
CA PHE A 180 14.31 15.90 12.80
C PHE A 180 13.70 17.26 12.42
N ASN A 181 12.48 17.28 11.89
CA ASN A 181 11.77 18.48 11.45
C ASN A 181 10.32 18.45 11.92
N THR A 182 9.91 19.48 12.64
CA THR A 182 8.54 19.58 13.21
C THR A 182 7.44 19.79 12.18
N MET A 183 7.75 19.92 10.89
CA MET A 183 6.77 20.13 9.84
C MET A 183 6.34 18.80 9.20
N SER A 184 5.05 18.54 9.19
CA SER A 184 4.46 17.47 8.38
C SER A 184 4.51 17.89 6.90
N VAL A 185 5.34 17.23 6.11
CA VAL A 185 5.50 17.51 4.68
C VAL A 185 5.30 16.24 3.86
N GLY A 186 4.77 16.41 2.64
CA GLY A 186 4.64 15.32 1.69
C GLY A 186 5.99 14.89 1.10
N LEU A 187 6.04 13.68 0.52
CA LEU A 187 7.25 13.07 -0.03
C LEU A 187 7.99 13.98 -1.01
N ASN A 188 7.28 14.63 -1.93
CA ASN A 188 7.89 15.54 -2.92
C ASN A 188 8.64 16.70 -2.25
N LYS A 189 8.07 17.29 -1.19
CA LYS A 189 8.75 18.37 -0.47
C LYS A 189 10.01 17.89 0.27
N ILE A 190 9.99 16.66 0.77
CA ILE A 190 11.19 16.06 1.39
C ILE A 190 12.26 15.84 0.32
N ALA A 191 11.89 15.30 -0.84
CA ALA A 191 12.81 15.10 -1.95
C ALA A 191 13.45 16.42 -2.39
N ASP A 192 12.66 17.49 -2.53
CA ASP A 192 13.15 18.84 -2.87
C ASP A 192 14.13 19.37 -1.83
N GLN A 193 13.80 19.22 -0.53
CA GLN A 193 14.68 19.69 0.57
C GLN A 193 16.00 18.93 0.62
N LEU A 194 15.96 17.63 0.36
CA LEU A 194 17.13 16.77 0.31
C LEU A 194 17.88 16.89 -1.01
N LYS A 195 17.37 17.70 -1.96
CA LYS A 195 17.93 17.84 -3.32
C LYS A 195 18.10 16.48 -4.01
N VAL A 196 17.21 15.56 -3.72
CA VAL A 196 17.13 14.27 -4.42
C VAL A 196 16.52 14.58 -5.78
N GLY A 197 17.36 14.70 -6.81
CA GLY A 197 16.90 14.95 -8.17
C GLY A 197 16.08 13.79 -8.68
N GLU A 198 15.10 14.09 -9.55
CA GLU A 198 14.42 13.07 -10.34
C GLU A 198 15.50 12.26 -11.06
N GLY A 199 15.56 10.95 -10.72
CA GLY A 199 16.51 10.05 -11.37
C GLY A 199 16.27 10.09 -12.87
N LYS A 200 17.31 10.42 -13.62
CA LYS A 200 17.33 10.40 -15.09
C LYS A 200 17.20 8.97 -15.57
#